data_cfc03a171a9e270ba6b5514cb5ea6b73
#
_entry.id   cfc03a171a9e270ba6b5514cb5ea6b73
#
_cell.length_a   1.000
_cell.length_b   1.000
_cell.length_c   1.000
_cell.angle_alpha   90.00
_cell.angle_beta   90.00
_cell.angle_gamma   90.00
#
_symmetry.space_group_name_H-M   'P 1'
#
loop_
_entity.id
_entity.type
_entity.pdbx_description
1 polymer ?
#
loop_
_entity_poly.entity_id
_entity_poly.type
_entity_poly.pdbx_seq_one_letter_code
_entity_poly.pdbx_strand_id
1 'polypeptide(L)'
;MERLIEYVTHHPMMAEAVVLALVVVLTYESRVRATTVGAISTQDLIRLMNQGALVLDIRKPEEFAAGHVNGAKQLPSDQILTAGDNFKRFKEKPVVVYCQSGSLAAAAVRQLNLQGFTKAFSLRGGFAAWRAENLPVAKAA
;
A
#
# COMPACT_ATOMS: atom_id res chain seq x y z
N MET A 1 -23.08 -35.58 10.30
CA MET A 1 -22.45 -35.34 9.00
C MET A 1 -23.27 -35.81 7.82
N GLU A 2 -23.97 -36.94 7.96
CA GLU A 2 -24.84 -37.50 6.90
C GLU A 2 -25.95 -36.53 6.45
N ARG A 3 -26.60 -35.82 7.38
CA ARG A 3 -27.65 -34.85 7.06
C ARG A 3 -27.16 -33.64 6.27
N LEU A 4 -25.92 -33.24 6.46
CA LEU A 4 -25.31 -32.12 5.69
C LEU A 4 -25.07 -32.55 4.24
N ILE A 5 -24.60 -33.78 4.05
CA ILE A 5 -24.32 -34.30 2.71
C ILE A 5 -25.66 -34.46 1.95
N GLU A 6 -26.67 -34.95 2.63
CA GLU A 6 -28.03 -35.13 2.07
C GLU A 6 -28.65 -33.76 1.68
N TYR A 7 -28.48 -32.74 2.51
CA TYR A 7 -28.95 -31.39 2.22
C TYR A 7 -28.24 -30.77 1.00
N VAL A 8 -26.93 -30.92 0.92
CA VAL A 8 -26.13 -30.43 -0.20
C VAL A 8 -26.50 -31.09 -1.52
N THR A 9 -26.77 -32.38 -1.50
CA THR A 9 -27.17 -33.14 -2.71
C THR A 9 -28.58 -32.79 -3.19
N HIS A 10 -29.48 -32.39 -2.27
CA HIS A 10 -30.83 -31.96 -2.63
C HIS A 10 -30.96 -30.51 -3.03
N HIS A 11 -29.96 -29.65 -2.69
CA HIS A 11 -29.95 -28.22 -3.00
C HIS A 11 -28.64 -27.78 -3.64
N PRO A 12 -28.30 -28.27 -4.85
CA PRO A 12 -27.01 -28.00 -5.46
C PRO A 12 -26.79 -26.49 -5.74
N MET A 13 -27.84 -25.77 -6.13
CA MET A 13 -27.73 -24.32 -6.37
C MET A 13 -27.37 -23.52 -5.11
N MET A 14 -27.86 -23.94 -3.94
CA MET A 14 -27.50 -23.28 -2.67
C MET A 14 -26.07 -23.61 -2.25
N ALA A 15 -25.64 -24.84 -2.49
CA ALA A 15 -24.25 -25.23 -2.23
C ALA A 15 -23.26 -24.45 -3.10
N GLU A 16 -23.58 -24.31 -4.39
CA GLU A 16 -22.77 -23.49 -5.31
C GLU A 16 -22.71 -22.02 -4.87
N ALA A 17 -23.83 -21.43 -4.47
CA ALA A 17 -23.89 -20.06 -4.00
C ALA A 17 -23.01 -19.84 -2.74
N VAL A 18 -23.03 -20.79 -1.80
CA VAL A 18 -22.18 -20.73 -0.59
C VAL A 18 -20.70 -20.83 -0.94
N VAL A 19 -20.34 -21.76 -1.83
CA VAL A 19 -18.94 -21.90 -2.28
C VAL A 19 -18.46 -20.62 -2.99
N LEU A 20 -19.29 -20.07 -3.86
CA LEU A 20 -18.97 -18.83 -4.57
C LEU A 20 -18.79 -17.67 -3.59
N ALA A 21 -19.67 -17.53 -2.61
CA ALA A 21 -19.56 -16.51 -1.56
C ALA A 21 -18.27 -16.67 -0.75
N LEU A 22 -17.91 -17.90 -0.37
CA LEU A 22 -16.65 -18.19 0.33
C LEU A 22 -15.42 -17.81 -0.50
N VAL A 23 -15.43 -18.16 -1.79
CA VAL A 23 -14.34 -17.79 -2.69
C VAL A 23 -14.20 -16.26 -2.79
N VAL A 24 -15.32 -15.55 -2.93
CA VAL A 24 -15.32 -14.07 -2.96
C VAL A 24 -14.76 -13.49 -1.67
N VAL A 25 -15.21 -13.98 -0.51
CA VAL A 25 -14.71 -13.51 0.80
C VAL A 25 -13.22 -13.80 0.95
N LEU A 26 -12.77 -15.01 0.64
CA LEU A 26 -11.35 -15.38 0.75
C LEU A 26 -10.46 -14.56 -0.19
N THR A 27 -10.92 -14.32 -1.41
CA THR A 27 -10.17 -13.47 -2.36
C THR A 27 -10.14 -12.01 -1.90
N TYR A 28 -11.24 -11.51 -1.35
CA TYR A 28 -11.30 -10.16 -0.78
C TYR A 28 -10.35 -10.02 0.42
N GLU A 29 -10.43 -10.95 1.38
CA GLU A 29 -9.53 -10.95 2.55
C GLU A 29 -8.05 -11.07 2.15
N SER A 30 -7.72 -11.93 1.19
CA SER A 30 -6.33 -12.07 0.74
C SER A 30 -5.80 -10.79 0.10
N ARG A 31 -6.63 -10.07 -0.65
CA ARG A 31 -6.28 -8.77 -1.22
C ARG A 31 -6.08 -7.70 -0.14
N VAL A 32 -7.00 -7.62 0.82
CA VAL A 32 -6.89 -6.69 1.94
C VAL A 32 -5.62 -6.97 2.77
N ARG A 33 -5.35 -8.22 3.10
CA ARG A 33 -4.12 -8.60 3.81
C ARG A 33 -2.86 -8.26 3.02
N ALA A 34 -2.85 -8.50 1.71
CA ALA A 34 -1.71 -8.19 0.85
C ALA A 34 -1.41 -6.68 0.78
N THR A 35 -2.42 -5.82 0.90
CA THR A 35 -2.26 -4.36 0.95
C THR A 35 -1.91 -3.83 2.35
N THR A 36 -2.20 -4.62 3.39
CA THR A 36 -1.96 -4.21 4.78
C THR A 36 -0.56 -4.60 5.28
N VAL A 37 0.05 -5.62 4.69
CA VAL A 37 1.41 -6.04 5.06
C VAL A 37 2.41 -4.93 4.73
N GLY A 38 3.09 -4.44 5.76
CA GLY A 38 4.04 -3.33 5.64
C GLY A 38 3.40 -1.93 5.54
N ALA A 39 2.08 -1.81 5.75
CA ALA A 39 1.43 -0.51 5.85
C ALA A 39 1.60 0.08 7.26
N ILE A 40 2.03 1.33 7.32
CA ILE A 40 2.23 2.08 8.56
C ILE A 40 1.20 3.21 8.69
N SER A 41 0.99 3.66 9.92
CA SER A 41 0.12 4.81 10.20
C SER A 41 0.80 6.14 9.86
N THR A 42 0.01 7.21 9.79
CA THR A 42 0.53 8.58 9.65
C THR A 42 1.46 8.96 10.81
N GLN A 43 1.16 8.51 12.01
CA GLN A 43 1.99 8.73 13.21
C GLN A 43 3.36 8.05 13.08
N ASP A 44 3.38 6.81 12.60
CA ASP A 44 4.62 6.08 12.36
C ASP A 44 5.43 6.73 11.24
N LEU A 45 4.77 7.22 10.19
CA LEU A 45 5.43 7.98 9.13
C LEU A 45 6.14 9.22 9.70
N ILE A 46 5.47 10.01 10.53
CA ILE A 46 6.07 11.19 11.17
C ILE A 46 7.30 10.79 11.99
N ARG A 47 7.18 9.71 12.75
CA ARG A 47 8.29 9.20 13.57
C ARG A 47 9.49 8.80 12.72
N LEU A 48 9.25 8.07 11.62
CA LEU A 48 10.30 7.67 10.69
C LEU A 48 10.91 8.86 9.95
N MET A 49 10.12 9.85 9.57
CA MET A 49 10.62 11.09 8.95
C MET A 49 11.58 11.83 9.87
N ASN A 50 11.29 11.89 11.17
CA ASN A 50 12.17 12.49 12.17
C ASN A 50 13.49 11.71 12.33
N GLN A 51 13.52 10.45 11.93
CA GLN A 51 14.71 9.59 11.91
C GLN A 51 15.47 9.62 10.58
N GLY A 52 15.05 10.46 9.65
CA GLY A 52 15.67 10.59 8.34
C GLY A 52 15.19 9.61 7.28
N ALA A 53 13.98 9.06 7.42
CA ALA A 53 13.40 8.17 6.42
C ALA A 53 13.19 8.88 5.07
N LEU A 54 13.39 8.13 3.98
CA LEU A 54 13.03 8.57 2.65
C LEU A 54 11.52 8.40 2.44
N VAL A 55 10.84 9.45 2.00
CA VAL A 55 9.41 9.41 1.66
C VAL A 55 9.25 9.64 0.16
N LEU A 56 8.57 8.71 -0.50
CA LEU A 56 8.36 8.73 -1.94
C LEU A 56 6.88 8.86 -2.29
N ASP A 57 6.56 9.87 -3.09
CA ASP A 57 5.24 10.06 -3.68
C ASP A 57 5.23 9.45 -5.09
N ILE A 58 4.43 8.42 -5.29
CA ILE A 58 4.32 7.70 -6.58
C ILE A 58 3.13 8.16 -7.42
N ARG A 59 2.45 9.23 -7.02
CA ARG A 59 1.37 9.84 -7.80
C ARG A 59 1.91 10.57 -9.03
N LYS A 60 1.00 11.07 -9.84
CA LYS A 60 1.37 11.86 -11.03
C LYS A 60 2.07 13.15 -10.64
N PRO A 61 2.97 13.70 -11.49
CA PRO A 61 3.65 14.96 -11.22
C PRO A 61 2.73 16.14 -10.90
N GLU A 62 1.56 16.23 -11.53
CA GLU A 62 0.57 17.29 -11.29
C GLU A 62 -0.04 17.18 -9.88
N GLU A 63 -0.29 15.98 -9.40
CA GLU A 63 -0.80 15.74 -8.05
C GLU A 63 0.23 16.06 -6.99
N PHE A 64 1.48 15.70 -7.24
CA PHE A 64 2.61 16.04 -6.37
C PHE A 64 2.80 17.56 -6.28
N ALA A 65 2.76 18.26 -7.41
CA ALA A 65 2.89 19.70 -7.46
C ALA A 65 1.75 20.43 -6.72
N ALA A 66 0.53 19.92 -6.83
CA ALA A 66 -0.64 20.49 -6.16
C ALA A 66 -0.61 20.33 -4.63
N GLY A 67 0.08 19.32 -4.12
CA GLY A 67 0.26 19.09 -2.69
C GLY A 67 0.81 17.69 -2.41
N HIS A 68 1.79 17.62 -1.54
CA HIS A 68 2.45 16.36 -1.13
C HIS A 68 2.83 16.41 0.35
N VAL A 69 3.15 15.27 0.92
CA VAL A 69 3.69 15.20 2.29
C VAL A 69 4.98 16.01 2.36
N ASN A 70 5.09 16.90 3.35
CA ASN A 70 6.25 17.75 3.50
C ASN A 70 7.55 16.91 3.57
N GLY A 71 8.49 17.22 2.69
CA GLY A 71 9.76 16.48 2.59
C GLY A 71 9.72 15.24 1.70
N ALA A 72 8.58 14.89 1.11
CA ALA A 72 8.48 13.78 0.15
C ALA A 72 9.17 14.11 -1.17
N LYS A 73 9.78 13.10 -1.77
CA LYS A 73 10.34 13.16 -3.12
C LYS A 73 9.40 12.48 -4.10
N GLN A 74 9.28 13.03 -5.29
CA GLN A 74 8.50 12.43 -6.33
C GLN A 74 9.25 11.26 -6.97
N LEU A 75 8.56 10.13 -7.13
CA LEU A 75 8.99 9.00 -7.92
C LEU A 75 7.75 8.41 -8.59
N PRO A 76 7.46 8.78 -9.86
CA PRO A 76 6.31 8.22 -10.58
C PRO A 76 6.33 6.70 -10.59
N SER A 77 5.15 6.09 -10.56
CA SER A 77 5.01 4.63 -10.43
C SER A 77 5.70 3.84 -11.55
N ASP A 78 5.85 4.42 -12.74
CA ASP A 78 6.57 3.83 -13.87
C ASP A 78 8.09 3.79 -13.66
N GLN A 79 8.63 4.62 -12.76
CA GLN A 79 10.05 4.69 -12.43
C GLN A 79 10.44 3.87 -11.20
N ILE A 80 9.50 3.17 -10.58
CA ILE A 80 9.78 2.39 -9.37
C ILE A 80 10.80 1.28 -9.58
N LEU A 81 10.87 0.73 -10.79
CA LEU A 81 11.82 -0.34 -11.15
C LEU A 81 13.28 0.15 -11.17
N THR A 82 13.51 1.43 -11.33
CA THR A 82 14.86 2.05 -11.33
C THR A 82 15.21 2.71 -10.00
N ALA A 83 14.32 2.64 -9.01
CA ALA A 83 14.53 3.26 -7.70
C ALA A 83 15.78 2.73 -7.00
N GLY A 84 16.10 1.44 -7.17
CA GLY A 84 17.28 0.81 -6.59
C GLY A 84 18.60 1.48 -6.98
N ASP A 85 18.68 2.02 -8.18
CA ASP A 85 19.87 2.75 -8.66
C ASP A 85 19.91 4.19 -8.16
N ASN A 86 18.76 4.85 -8.13
CA ASN A 86 18.64 6.26 -7.74
C ASN A 86 18.76 6.48 -6.24
N PHE A 87 18.37 5.50 -5.44
CA PHE A 87 18.28 5.60 -3.97
C PHE A 87 19.10 4.52 -3.24
N LYS A 88 20.23 4.09 -3.80
CA LYS A 88 21.10 3.02 -3.23
C LYS A 88 21.43 3.24 -1.75
N ARG A 89 21.70 4.48 -1.36
CA ARG A 89 22.06 4.84 0.02
C ARG A 89 20.92 4.61 1.03
N PHE A 90 19.68 4.43 0.55
CA PHE A 90 18.51 4.20 1.40
C PHE A 90 18.10 2.74 1.50
N LYS A 91 18.83 1.80 0.90
CA LYS A 91 18.44 0.37 0.90
C LYS A 91 18.35 -0.24 2.29
N GLU A 92 19.15 0.23 3.24
CA GLU A 92 19.13 -0.23 4.63
C GLU A 92 18.41 0.76 5.56
N LYS A 93 17.93 1.87 5.04
CA LYS A 93 17.19 2.89 5.78
C LYS A 93 15.68 2.74 5.56
N PRO A 94 14.85 3.26 6.49
CA PRO A 94 13.41 3.29 6.28
C PRO A 94 13.04 4.08 5.03
N VAL A 95 12.21 3.47 4.18
CA VAL A 95 11.64 4.09 2.99
C VAL A 95 10.12 3.94 3.06
N VAL A 96 9.40 5.02 2.96
CA VAL A 96 7.93 5.02 2.97
C VAL A 96 7.43 5.51 1.62
N VAL A 97 6.57 4.72 1.02
CA VAL A 97 5.94 5.03 -0.27
C VAL A 97 4.46 5.31 -0.04
N TYR A 98 3.94 6.34 -0.65
CA TYR A 98 2.51 6.60 -0.63
C TYR A 98 1.97 6.96 -2.02
N CYS A 99 0.71 6.60 -2.23
CA CYS A 99 -0.11 7.05 -3.34
C CYS A 99 -1.35 7.78 -2.80
N GLN A 100 -2.37 8.00 -3.61
CA GLN A 100 -3.58 8.69 -3.16
C GLN A 100 -4.36 7.90 -2.09
N SER A 101 -4.53 6.58 -2.27
CA SER A 101 -5.35 5.71 -1.41
C SER A 101 -4.59 4.60 -0.69
N GLY A 102 -3.35 4.33 -1.07
CA GLY A 102 -2.50 3.28 -0.50
C GLY A 102 -2.40 1.99 -1.32
N SER A 103 -3.28 1.74 -2.29
CA SER A 103 -3.30 0.49 -3.06
C SER A 103 -2.10 0.32 -3.99
N LEU A 104 -1.72 1.36 -4.72
CA LEU A 104 -0.54 1.33 -5.60
C LEU A 104 0.77 1.30 -4.81
N ALA A 105 0.79 1.94 -3.65
CA ALA A 105 1.97 1.95 -2.79
C ALA A 105 2.36 0.55 -2.28
N ALA A 106 1.39 -0.31 -1.99
CA ALA A 106 1.66 -1.68 -1.58
C ALA A 106 2.40 -2.48 -2.68
N ALA A 107 2.02 -2.30 -3.94
CA ALA A 107 2.72 -2.90 -5.07
C ALA A 107 4.13 -2.33 -5.24
N ALA A 108 4.29 -1.02 -5.06
CA ALA A 108 5.58 -0.34 -5.11
C ALA A 108 6.53 -0.85 -4.02
N VAL A 109 6.04 -1.05 -2.80
CA VAL A 109 6.84 -1.63 -1.70
C VAL A 109 7.37 -3.01 -2.05
N ARG A 110 6.54 -3.87 -2.67
CA ARG A 110 7.00 -5.18 -3.13
C ARG A 110 8.13 -5.08 -4.15
N GLN A 111 8.04 -4.15 -5.09
CA GLN A 111 9.09 -3.90 -6.08
C GLN A 111 10.38 -3.39 -5.40
N LEU A 112 10.28 -2.50 -4.43
CA LEU A 112 11.42 -2.04 -3.66
C LEU A 112 12.08 -3.15 -2.87
N ASN A 113 11.31 -4.02 -2.24
CA ASN A 113 11.85 -5.19 -1.52
C ASN A 113 12.65 -6.10 -2.46
N LEU A 114 12.18 -6.32 -3.69
CA LEU A 114 12.90 -7.08 -4.71
C LEU A 114 14.21 -6.42 -5.14
N GLN A 115 14.32 -5.11 -5.03
CA GLN A 115 15.52 -4.34 -5.36
C GLN A 115 16.51 -4.21 -4.18
N GLY A 116 16.21 -4.83 -3.04
CA GLY A 116 17.09 -4.85 -1.88
C GLY A 116 16.79 -3.80 -0.80
N PHE A 117 15.66 -3.10 -0.87
CA PHE A 117 15.22 -2.22 0.20
C PHE A 117 14.61 -3.06 1.33
N THR A 118 15.29 -3.13 2.48
CA THR A 118 14.94 -4.02 3.58
C THR A 118 13.85 -3.45 4.50
N LYS A 119 13.68 -2.14 4.51
CA LYS A 119 12.76 -1.41 5.39
C LYS A 119 11.82 -0.52 4.57
N ALA A 120 11.16 -1.11 3.58
CA ALA A 120 10.18 -0.41 2.76
C ALA A 120 8.76 -0.59 3.34
N PHE A 121 8.03 0.51 3.46
CA PHE A 121 6.67 0.56 4.01
C PHE A 121 5.76 1.37 3.10
N SER A 122 4.46 1.11 3.17
CA SER A 122 3.45 1.94 2.55
C SER A 122 2.70 2.76 3.61
N LEU A 123 2.20 3.92 3.25
CA LEU A 123 1.35 4.72 4.13
C LEU A 123 -0.09 4.21 4.03
N ARG A 124 -0.65 3.78 5.15
CA ARG A 124 -2.04 3.33 5.24
C ARG A 124 -2.99 4.47 4.90
N GLY A 125 -3.88 4.24 3.95
CA GLY A 125 -4.81 5.23 3.45
C GLY A 125 -4.19 6.31 2.55
N GLY A 126 -2.90 6.29 2.32
CA GLY A 126 -2.20 7.17 1.40
C GLY A 126 -2.28 8.66 1.76
N PHE A 127 -2.15 9.49 0.75
CA PHE A 127 -2.22 10.96 0.91
C PHE A 127 -3.59 11.44 1.40
N ALA A 128 -4.67 10.72 1.08
CA ALA A 128 -6.00 11.03 1.57
C ALA A 128 -6.06 10.97 3.11
N ALA A 129 -5.45 9.95 3.73
CA ALA A 129 -5.37 9.83 5.18
C ALA A 129 -4.52 10.94 5.80
N TRP A 130 -3.41 11.30 5.17
CA TRP A 130 -2.55 12.40 5.61
C TRP A 130 -3.31 13.73 5.65
N ARG A 131 -4.07 14.03 4.61
CA ARG A 131 -4.91 15.24 4.54
C ARG A 131 -6.07 15.22 5.52
N ALA A 132 -6.70 14.07 5.72
CA ALA A 132 -7.83 13.93 6.65
C ALA A 132 -7.43 14.25 8.11
N GLU A 133 -6.16 14.04 8.46
CA GLU A 133 -5.60 14.38 9.76
C GLU A 133 -5.02 15.81 9.84
N ASN A 134 -5.22 16.63 8.80
CA ASN A 134 -4.72 18.01 8.72
C ASN A 134 -3.19 18.14 8.94
N LEU A 135 -2.44 17.16 8.47
CA LEU A 135 -0.98 17.16 8.58
C LEU A 135 -0.33 18.07 7.52
N PRO A 136 0.92 18.53 7.75
CA PRO A 136 1.57 19.49 6.86
C PRO A 136 1.70 19.01 5.42
N VAL A 137 1.27 19.84 4.49
CA VAL A 137 1.33 19.61 3.04
C VAL A 137 2.20 20.68 2.40
N ALA A 138 3.17 20.25 1.60
CA ALA A 138 4.00 21.14 0.78
C ALA A 138 3.46 21.19 -0.65
N LYS A 139 3.76 22.28 -1.34
CA LYS A 139 3.50 22.43 -2.78
C LYS A 139 4.82 22.59 -3.51
N ALA A 140 4.91 22.01 -4.70
CA ALA A 140 6.04 22.27 -5.57
C ALA A 140 6.00 23.72 -6.06
N ALA A 141 7.15 24.35 -6.00
CA ALA A 141 7.30 25.70 -6.51
C ALA A 141 7.24 25.75 -8.05
#